data_ac21890f557e9302961fede60351c6f1
#
_entry.id   ac21890f557e9302961fede60351c6f1
#
_cell.length_a   1.000
_cell.length_b   1.000
_cell.length_c   1.000
_cell.angle_alpha   90.00
_cell.angle_beta   90.00
_cell.angle_gamma   90.00
#
_symmetry.space_group_name_H-M   'P 1'
#
loop_
_entity.id
_entity.type
_entity.pdbx_description
1 polymer ?
#
loop_
_entity_poly.entity_id
_entity_poly.type
_entity_poly.pdbx_seq_one_letter_code
_entity_poly.pdbx_strand_id
1 'polypeptide(L)' 'LAIDSKYAEAYRLMGIAQLQMKKKQEACQSFAKAKELGDPNVDVLIEKHCK' A
#
# COMPACT_ATOMS: atom_id res chain seq x y z
N LEU A 1 -4.43 18.27 8.98
CA LEU A 1 -4.22 16.88 8.64
C LEU A 1 -3.96 16.74 7.17
N ALA A 2 -2.73 16.52 6.86
CA ALA A 2 -2.36 16.39 5.47
C ALA A 2 -2.58 14.94 5.03
N ILE A 3 -3.76 14.67 4.53
CA ILE A 3 -3.98 13.41 3.83
C ILE A 3 -3.65 13.66 2.37
N ASP A 4 -2.55 13.11 1.93
CA ASP A 4 -2.18 13.28 0.54
C ASP A 4 -2.62 12.04 -0.21
N SER A 5 -3.85 12.10 -0.72
CA SER A 5 -4.43 10.94 -1.38
C SER A 5 -3.65 10.55 -2.64
N LYS A 6 -2.99 11.52 -3.27
CA LYS A 6 -2.19 11.19 -4.45
C LYS A 6 -0.99 10.32 -4.09
N TYR A 7 -0.30 10.66 -3.02
CA TYR A 7 0.84 9.85 -2.57
C TYR A 7 0.38 8.51 -2.02
N ALA A 8 -0.74 8.53 -1.29
CA ALA A 8 -1.28 7.28 -0.77
C ALA A 8 -1.61 6.32 -1.91
N GLU A 9 -2.27 6.83 -2.93
CA GLU A 9 -2.61 6.00 -4.09
C GLU A 9 -1.36 5.50 -4.80
N ALA A 10 -0.36 6.37 -4.94
CA ALA A 10 0.88 5.98 -5.61
C ALA A 10 1.55 4.83 -4.86
N TYR A 11 1.62 4.90 -3.54
CA TYR A 11 2.21 3.81 -2.76
C TYR A 11 1.38 2.54 -2.86
N ARG A 12 0.06 2.66 -2.86
CA ARG A 12 -0.79 1.49 -3.02
C ARG A 12 -0.55 0.81 -4.35
N LEU A 13 -0.51 1.58 -5.42
CA LEU A 13 -0.27 1.03 -6.75
C LEU A 13 1.13 0.42 -6.85
N MET A 14 2.11 1.05 -6.24
CA MET A 14 3.46 0.49 -6.20
C MET A 14 3.46 -0.85 -5.49
N GLY A 15 2.74 -0.94 -4.38
CA GLY A 15 2.64 -2.20 -3.67
C GLY A 15 2.01 -3.29 -4.53
N ILE A 16 0.96 -2.94 -5.26
CA ILE A 16 0.32 -3.90 -6.15
C ILE A 16 1.29 -4.40 -7.21
N ALA A 17 2.06 -3.50 -7.80
CA ALA A 17 3.05 -3.88 -8.80
C ALA A 17 4.12 -4.78 -8.19
N GLN A 18 4.53 -4.48 -6.95
CA GLN A 18 5.53 -5.31 -6.28
C GLN A 18 4.98 -6.70 -6.00
N LEU A 19 3.69 -6.82 -5.67
CA LEU A 19 3.08 -8.14 -5.53
C LEU A 19 3.17 -8.94 -6.82
N GLN A 20 2.93 -8.27 -7.95
CA GLN A 20 3.00 -8.95 -9.24
C GLN A 20 4.42 -9.40 -9.54
N MET A 21 5.40 -8.68 -9.02
CA MET A 21 6.80 -9.07 -9.17
C MET A 21 7.25 -10.06 -8.11
N LYS A 22 6.31 -10.54 -7.29
CA LYS A 22 6.57 -11.48 -6.20
C LYS A 22 7.48 -10.90 -5.13
N LYS A 23 7.42 -9.59 -4.94
CA LYS A 23 8.17 -8.91 -3.90
C LYS A 23 7.22 -8.55 -2.77
N LYS A 24 6.72 -9.58 -2.09
CA LYS A 24 5.66 -9.41 -1.10
C LYS A 24 6.09 -8.50 0.04
N GLN A 25 7.31 -8.65 0.53
CA GLN A 25 7.77 -7.84 1.64
C GLN A 25 7.79 -6.36 1.29
N GLU A 26 8.30 -6.04 0.10
CA GLU A 26 8.32 -4.67 -0.35
C GLU A 26 6.91 -4.14 -0.58
N ALA A 27 6.04 -4.99 -1.11
CA ALA A 27 4.64 -4.60 -1.32
C ALA A 27 3.99 -4.23 0.00
N CYS A 28 4.24 -5.04 1.04
CA CYS A 28 3.67 -4.75 2.35
C CYS A 28 4.19 -3.43 2.91
N GLN A 29 5.44 -3.11 2.68
CA GLN A 29 5.99 -1.83 3.10
C GLN A 29 5.30 -0.68 2.36
N SER A 30 5.07 -0.86 1.06
CA SER A 30 4.36 0.16 0.28
C SER A 30 2.93 0.34 0.79
N PHE A 31 2.26 -0.76 1.09
CA PHE A 31 0.91 -0.68 1.63
C PHE A 31 0.89 0.01 2.99
N ALA A 32 1.85 -0.30 3.84
CA ALA A 32 1.95 0.36 5.15
C ALA A 32 2.13 1.86 4.98
N LYS A 33 2.94 2.26 4.03
CA LYS A 33 3.14 3.68 3.76
C LYS A 33 1.87 4.33 3.25
N ALA A 34 1.15 3.64 2.37
CA ALA A 34 -0.12 4.16 1.87
C ALA A 34 -1.12 4.33 3.01
N LYS A 35 -1.12 3.40 3.96
CA LYS A 35 -1.99 3.52 5.11
C LYS A 35 -1.63 4.74 5.95
N GLU A 36 -0.34 4.96 6.17
CA GLU A 36 0.10 6.16 6.89
C GLU A 36 -0.39 7.43 6.23
N LEU A 37 -0.44 7.42 4.91
CA LEU A 37 -0.85 8.60 4.14
C LEU A 37 -2.36 8.73 4.03
N GLY A 38 -3.11 7.80 4.62
CA GLY A 38 -4.55 7.92 4.73
C GLY A 38 -5.36 7.17 3.69
N ASP A 39 -4.78 6.19 3.00
CA ASP A 39 -5.52 5.41 2.02
C ASP A 39 -6.43 4.42 2.74
N PRO A 40 -7.76 4.57 2.64
CA PRO A 40 -8.66 3.64 3.32
C PRO A 40 -8.74 2.26 2.65
N ASN A 41 -8.34 2.16 1.39
CA ASN A 41 -8.48 0.92 0.64
C ASN A 41 -7.33 -0.05 0.89
N VAL A 42 -6.24 0.46 1.43
CA VAL A 42 -5.04 -0.35 1.58
C VAL A 42 -5.18 -1.38 2.69
N ASP A 43 -6.07 -1.14 3.65
CA ASP A 43 -6.27 -2.09 4.74
C ASP A 43 -6.66 -3.46 4.23
N VAL A 44 -7.54 -3.51 3.24
CA VAL A 44 -7.96 -4.78 2.64
C VAL A 44 -6.75 -5.49 2.04
N LEU A 45 -5.91 -4.74 1.37
CA LEU A 45 -4.72 -5.32 0.74
C LEU A 45 -3.74 -5.85 1.79
N ILE A 46 -3.58 -5.10 2.87
CA ILE A 46 -2.69 -5.55 3.95
C ILE A 46 -3.23 -6.85 4.56
N GLU A 47 -4.51 -6.92 4.81
CA GLU A 47 -5.10 -8.13 5.37
C GLU A 47 -4.94 -9.31 4.43
N LYS A 48 -5.10 -9.07 3.14
CA LYS A 48 -5.08 -10.13 2.15
C LYS A 48 -3.67 -10.65 1.88
N HIS A 49 -2.70 -9.76 1.89
CA HIS A 49 -1.37 -10.08 1.38
C HIS A 49 -0.27 -10.01 2.42
N CYS A 50 -0.51 -9.33 3.53
CA CYS A 50 0.54 -9.09 4.52
C CYS A 50 0.32 -9.79 5.84
N LYS A 51 -0.69 -10.61 5.91
CA LYS A 51 -0.94 -11.40 7.13
C LYS A 51 -0.72 -12.86 6.91
#